data_f7da15ef914ad1b3601869141298d103
#
_entry.id   f7da15ef914ad1b3601869141298d103
#
_cell.length_a   1.000
_cell.length_b   1.000
_cell.length_c   1.000
_cell.angle_alpha   90.00
_cell.angle_beta   90.00
_cell.angle_gamma   90.00
#
_symmetry.space_group_name_H-M   'P 1'
#
loop_
_entity.id
_entity.type
_entity.pdbx_description
1 polymer ?
#
loop_
_entity_poly.entity_id
_entity_poly.type
_entity_poly.pdbx_seq_one_letter_code
_entity_poly.pdbx_strand_id
1 'polypeptide(L)'
;MRFGAMEVLQHVTLDVKEGEFCCIVGPSGCGKSTLLNIAGGFLAPASGSVTIDGEPVTAPDRRRIFVFQERGVFPWLTVEGNIGFGLFDMPVEDREARVAQYIELVGLKGFEKSYPRELSGGMKQRVEVARALAVNPDVLFLDEPFGALDSITRLQMRSELLRIWRAEKKTVLFVTHDIEESVQLADRVVVMSARPGKIRRVVEIDVAHPRDLSSRRYIELRDLIFGEIGLAHQV
;
A
#
# COMPACT_ATOMS: atom_id res chain seq x y z
N MET A 1 -13.87 -13.72 -9.26
CA MET A 1 -12.57 -14.14 -9.81
C MET A 1 -12.30 -15.59 -9.44
N ARG A 2 -11.86 -16.41 -10.40
CA ARG A 2 -11.60 -17.86 -10.19
C ARG A 2 -10.23 -18.24 -10.74
N PHE A 3 -9.56 -19.17 -10.06
CA PHE A 3 -8.35 -19.85 -10.54
C PHE A 3 -8.64 -21.35 -10.61
N GLY A 4 -8.86 -21.85 -11.82
CA GLY A 4 -9.36 -23.20 -12.01
C GLY A 4 -10.73 -23.40 -11.34
N ALA A 5 -10.86 -24.39 -10.48
CA ALA A 5 -12.09 -24.65 -9.72
C ALA A 5 -12.26 -23.74 -8.48
N MET A 6 -11.22 -22.99 -8.09
CA MET A 6 -11.21 -22.20 -6.86
C MET A 6 -11.77 -20.81 -7.10
N GLU A 7 -12.87 -20.47 -6.41
CA GLU A 7 -13.40 -19.11 -6.39
C GLU A 7 -12.69 -18.30 -5.29
N VAL A 8 -11.97 -17.24 -5.70
CA VAL A 8 -11.16 -16.40 -4.81
C VAL A 8 -11.91 -15.14 -4.40
N LEU A 9 -12.58 -14.45 -5.36
CA LEU A 9 -13.35 -13.24 -5.11
C LEU A 9 -14.77 -13.41 -5.69
N GLN A 10 -15.78 -12.95 -4.96
CA GLN A 10 -17.17 -13.03 -5.35
C GLN A 10 -17.90 -11.71 -5.05
N HIS A 11 -18.49 -11.10 -6.08
CA HIS A 11 -19.32 -9.89 -5.96
C HIS A 11 -18.66 -8.77 -5.14
N VAL A 12 -17.44 -8.39 -5.53
CA VAL A 12 -16.72 -7.26 -4.92
C VAL A 12 -17.04 -6.00 -5.73
N THR A 13 -17.66 -5.02 -5.07
CA THR A 13 -17.88 -3.67 -5.60
C THR A 13 -17.28 -2.68 -4.61
N LEU A 14 -16.35 -1.86 -5.04
CA LEU A 14 -15.64 -0.89 -4.22
C LEU A 14 -15.36 0.37 -5.03
N ASP A 15 -15.77 1.50 -4.49
CA ASP A 15 -15.40 2.82 -4.99
C ASP A 15 -14.35 3.42 -4.05
N VAL A 16 -13.31 4.06 -4.59
CA VAL A 16 -12.27 4.77 -3.85
C VAL A 16 -12.22 6.19 -4.38
N LYS A 17 -12.29 7.16 -3.49
CA LYS A 17 -12.26 8.59 -3.85
C LYS A 17 -10.84 9.02 -4.18
N GLU A 18 -10.71 10.02 -5.06
CA GLU A 18 -9.42 10.67 -5.31
C GLU A 18 -8.81 11.20 -4.00
N GLY A 19 -7.52 10.95 -3.80
CA GLY A 19 -6.79 11.35 -2.60
C GLY A 19 -7.12 10.54 -1.33
N GLU A 20 -7.99 9.53 -1.42
CA GLU A 20 -8.36 8.68 -0.29
C GLU A 20 -7.26 7.68 0.04
N PHE A 21 -7.04 7.47 1.34
CA PHE A 21 -6.26 6.33 1.84
C PHE A 21 -7.22 5.20 2.23
N CYS A 22 -7.39 4.22 1.35
CA CYS A 22 -8.26 3.07 1.55
C CYS A 22 -7.46 1.83 1.94
N CYS A 23 -7.69 1.30 3.15
CA CYS A 23 -7.10 0.03 3.57
C CYS A 23 -8.05 -1.14 3.32
N ILE A 24 -7.51 -2.27 2.90
CA ILE A 24 -8.21 -3.53 2.72
C ILE A 24 -7.62 -4.54 3.71
N VAL A 25 -8.45 -5.02 4.62
CA VAL A 25 -8.08 -5.99 5.66
C VAL A 25 -8.92 -7.26 5.54
N GLY A 26 -8.42 -8.37 6.06
CA GLY A 26 -9.14 -9.64 6.08
C GLY A 26 -8.22 -10.82 6.28
N PRO A 27 -8.76 -12.04 6.48
CA PRO A 27 -7.98 -13.24 6.72
C PRO A 27 -6.97 -13.53 5.60
N SER A 28 -5.89 -14.26 5.94
CA SER A 28 -4.94 -14.72 4.94
C SER A 28 -5.63 -15.56 3.86
N GLY A 29 -5.26 -15.35 2.59
CA GLY A 29 -5.81 -16.06 1.45
C GLY A 29 -7.24 -15.70 1.07
N CYS A 30 -7.84 -14.63 1.63
CA CYS A 30 -9.19 -14.18 1.24
C CYS A 30 -9.24 -13.47 -0.13
N GLY A 31 -8.10 -13.15 -0.73
CA GLY A 31 -8.03 -12.55 -2.07
C GLY A 31 -7.66 -11.07 -2.11
N LYS A 32 -7.11 -10.49 -1.03
CA LYS A 32 -6.68 -9.07 -0.98
C LYS A 32 -5.69 -8.72 -2.08
N SER A 33 -4.59 -9.47 -2.20
CA SER A 33 -3.59 -9.28 -3.27
C SER A 33 -4.19 -9.51 -4.65
N THR A 34 -5.12 -10.47 -4.79
CA THR A 34 -5.84 -10.70 -6.05
C THR A 34 -6.68 -9.48 -6.43
N LEU A 35 -7.39 -8.89 -5.45
CA LEU A 35 -8.18 -7.67 -5.67
C LEU A 35 -7.28 -6.51 -6.09
N LEU A 36 -6.15 -6.34 -5.41
CA LEU A 36 -5.18 -5.29 -5.73
C LEU A 36 -4.60 -5.46 -7.14
N ASN A 37 -4.25 -6.71 -7.53
CA ASN A 37 -3.73 -7.02 -8.86
C ASN A 37 -4.78 -6.77 -9.97
N ILE A 38 -6.06 -7.02 -9.69
CA ILE A 38 -7.15 -6.67 -10.61
C ILE A 38 -7.28 -5.16 -10.72
N ALA A 39 -7.27 -4.43 -9.60
CA ALA A 39 -7.37 -2.97 -9.57
C ALA A 39 -6.22 -2.29 -10.31
N GLY A 40 -5.00 -2.85 -10.24
CA GLY A 40 -3.82 -2.34 -10.91
C GLY A 40 -3.66 -2.77 -12.37
N GLY A 41 -4.53 -3.65 -12.88
CA GLY A 41 -4.50 -4.13 -14.26
C GLY A 41 -3.51 -5.29 -14.54
N PHE A 42 -2.96 -5.92 -13.49
CA PHE A 42 -2.10 -7.12 -13.64
C PHE A 42 -2.90 -8.40 -13.87
N LEU A 43 -4.17 -8.40 -13.46
CA LEU A 43 -5.10 -9.50 -13.67
C LEU A 43 -6.43 -8.97 -14.23
N ALA A 44 -6.92 -9.61 -15.29
CA ALA A 44 -8.25 -9.33 -15.79
C ALA A 44 -9.31 -9.93 -14.85
N PRO A 45 -10.38 -9.20 -14.49
CA PRO A 45 -11.48 -9.77 -13.71
C PRO A 45 -12.24 -10.81 -14.55
N ALA A 46 -12.72 -11.89 -13.92
CA ALA A 46 -13.55 -12.90 -14.60
C ALA A 46 -14.92 -12.35 -15.03
N SER A 47 -15.42 -11.32 -14.36
CA SER A 47 -16.62 -10.56 -14.68
C SER A 47 -16.55 -9.19 -14.01
N GLY A 48 -17.29 -8.21 -14.51
CA GLY A 48 -17.22 -6.82 -14.07
C GLY A 48 -16.07 -6.07 -14.72
N SER A 49 -15.78 -4.89 -14.23
CA SER A 49 -14.75 -3.99 -14.76
C SER A 49 -14.10 -3.19 -13.64
N VAL A 50 -12.94 -2.65 -13.93
CA VAL A 50 -12.26 -1.63 -13.09
C VAL A 50 -12.12 -0.38 -13.93
N THR A 51 -12.42 0.75 -13.33
CA THR A 51 -12.21 2.08 -13.93
C THR A 51 -11.45 2.97 -12.97
N ILE A 52 -10.58 3.84 -13.49
CA ILE A 52 -9.93 4.91 -12.74
C ILE A 52 -10.19 6.19 -13.54
N ASP A 53 -10.78 7.20 -12.90
CA ASP A 53 -11.20 8.46 -13.52
C ASP A 53 -12.11 8.26 -14.75
N GLY A 54 -12.98 7.24 -14.69
CA GLY A 54 -13.87 6.85 -15.77
C GLY A 54 -13.24 6.00 -16.87
N GLU A 55 -11.92 5.87 -16.92
CA GLU A 55 -11.20 5.10 -17.93
C GLU A 55 -11.02 3.64 -17.49
N PRO A 56 -11.26 2.66 -18.38
CA PRO A 56 -11.11 1.25 -18.05
C PRO A 56 -9.65 0.86 -17.82
N VAL A 57 -9.42 0.09 -16.76
CA VAL A 57 -8.10 -0.47 -16.44
C VAL A 57 -7.95 -1.81 -17.15
N THR A 58 -7.15 -1.85 -18.21
CA THR A 58 -6.90 -3.05 -19.02
C THR A 58 -5.49 -3.61 -18.90
N ALA A 59 -4.54 -2.79 -18.42
CA ALA A 59 -3.13 -3.14 -18.24
C ALA A 59 -2.49 -2.27 -17.15
N PRO A 60 -1.32 -2.66 -16.61
CA PRO A 60 -0.53 -1.79 -15.75
C PRO A 60 -0.13 -0.49 -16.47
N ASP A 61 -0.05 0.60 -15.71
CA ASP A 61 0.28 1.94 -16.21
C ASP A 61 1.22 2.63 -15.23
N ARG A 62 2.13 3.49 -15.72
CA ARG A 62 3.11 4.20 -14.88
C ARG A 62 2.51 5.20 -13.90
N ARG A 63 1.27 5.62 -14.10
CA ARG A 63 0.49 6.45 -13.15
C ARG A 63 -0.05 5.63 -11.97
N ARG A 64 0.06 4.32 -12.04
CA ARG A 64 -0.46 3.33 -11.09
C ARG A 64 0.68 2.44 -10.62
N ILE A 65 1.30 2.82 -9.53
CA ILE A 65 2.50 2.13 -9.04
C ILE A 65 2.14 1.09 -7.99
N PHE A 66 2.81 -0.04 -8.09
CA PHE A 66 2.68 -1.17 -7.20
C PHE A 66 3.93 -1.35 -6.33
N VAL A 67 3.72 -1.54 -5.03
CA VAL A 67 4.70 -2.10 -4.10
C VAL A 67 4.19 -3.47 -3.69
N PHE A 68 4.89 -4.50 -4.14
CA PHE A 68 4.53 -5.89 -3.90
C PHE A 68 5.01 -6.36 -2.52
N GLN A 69 4.39 -7.42 -2.01
CA GLN A 69 4.77 -8.07 -0.75
C GLN A 69 6.19 -8.66 -0.82
N GLU A 70 6.59 -9.21 -1.96
CA GLU A 70 7.95 -9.66 -2.20
C GLU A 70 8.87 -8.49 -2.57
N ARG A 71 10.10 -8.51 -2.07
CA ARG A 71 11.06 -7.41 -2.23
C ARG A 71 11.39 -7.16 -3.70
N GLY A 72 10.96 -6.01 -4.21
CA GLY A 72 11.07 -5.65 -5.61
C GLY A 72 12.27 -4.76 -5.96
N VAL A 73 13.27 -4.58 -5.08
CA VAL A 73 14.47 -3.80 -5.42
C VAL A 73 15.30 -4.49 -6.48
N PHE A 74 15.78 -3.73 -7.45
CA PHE A 74 16.65 -4.23 -8.51
C PHE A 74 18.06 -4.51 -7.97
N PRO A 75 18.52 -5.78 -7.90
CA PRO A 75 19.77 -6.13 -7.24
C PRO A 75 21.03 -5.63 -7.94
N TRP A 76 20.91 -5.24 -9.20
CA TRP A 76 22.00 -4.70 -10.02
C TRP A 76 22.09 -3.17 -10.01
N LEU A 77 21.17 -2.48 -9.35
CA LEU A 77 21.18 -1.03 -9.18
C LEU A 77 21.52 -0.65 -7.74
N THR A 78 22.17 0.49 -7.58
CA THR A 78 22.40 1.14 -6.29
C THR A 78 21.07 1.66 -5.70
N VAL A 79 21.07 2.20 -4.47
CA VAL A 79 19.91 2.86 -3.87
C VAL A 79 19.42 3.99 -4.77
N GLU A 80 20.31 4.91 -5.18
CA GLU A 80 19.94 6.01 -6.07
C GLU A 80 19.45 5.53 -7.44
N GLY A 81 20.07 4.48 -7.99
CA GLY A 81 19.67 3.87 -9.25
C GLY A 81 18.28 3.22 -9.17
N ASN A 82 17.97 2.58 -8.05
CA ASN A 82 16.64 2.03 -7.80
C ASN A 82 15.58 3.13 -7.74
N ILE A 83 15.81 4.18 -6.94
CA ILE A 83 14.85 5.28 -6.75
C ILE A 83 14.66 6.06 -8.06
N GLY A 84 15.75 6.29 -8.80
CA GLY A 84 15.72 7.00 -10.07
C GLY A 84 15.22 6.19 -11.26
N PHE A 85 14.96 4.88 -11.10
CA PHE A 85 14.66 3.97 -12.22
C PHE A 85 13.43 4.39 -13.04
N GLY A 86 12.38 4.91 -12.39
CA GLY A 86 11.16 5.37 -13.08
C GLY A 86 11.21 6.81 -13.60
N LEU A 87 12.34 7.51 -13.43
CA LEU A 87 12.47 8.95 -13.72
C LEU A 87 13.26 9.22 -15.01
N PHE A 88 13.30 8.28 -15.94
CA PHE A 88 14.13 8.38 -17.15
C PHE A 88 13.68 9.50 -18.12
N ASP A 89 12.41 9.89 -18.09
CA ASP A 89 11.87 10.98 -18.91
C ASP A 89 12.18 12.38 -18.34
N MET A 90 12.74 12.45 -17.11
CA MET A 90 13.00 13.69 -16.39
C MET A 90 14.40 14.24 -16.74
N PRO A 91 14.59 15.57 -16.85
CA PRO A 91 15.92 16.16 -16.95
C PRO A 91 16.85 15.67 -15.85
N VAL A 92 18.15 15.51 -16.16
CA VAL A 92 19.13 14.90 -15.25
C VAL A 92 19.17 15.60 -13.89
N GLU A 93 19.23 16.94 -13.92
CA GLU A 93 19.31 17.75 -12.69
C GLU A 93 18.08 17.59 -11.79
N ASP A 94 16.86 17.61 -12.38
CA ASP A 94 15.60 17.42 -11.67
C ASP A 94 15.50 16.00 -11.09
N ARG A 95 15.97 15.00 -11.86
CA ARG A 95 16.00 13.60 -11.43
C ARG A 95 16.94 13.41 -10.24
N GLU A 96 18.15 13.98 -10.29
CA GLU A 96 19.12 13.89 -9.20
C GLU A 96 18.60 14.55 -7.93
N ALA A 97 18.00 15.74 -8.05
CA ALA A 97 17.39 16.45 -6.93
C ALA A 97 16.26 15.63 -6.32
N ARG A 98 15.40 15.03 -7.16
CA ARG A 98 14.29 14.21 -6.70
C ARG A 98 14.77 12.92 -6.02
N VAL A 99 15.74 12.24 -6.59
CA VAL A 99 16.35 11.06 -5.98
C VAL A 99 16.94 11.39 -4.61
N ALA A 100 17.70 12.48 -4.49
CA ALA A 100 18.28 12.93 -3.23
C ALA A 100 17.19 13.23 -2.18
N GLN A 101 16.11 13.89 -2.59
CA GLN A 101 14.96 14.17 -1.73
C GLN A 101 14.36 12.89 -1.15
N TYR A 102 14.14 11.87 -1.98
CA TYR A 102 13.53 10.61 -1.51
C TYR A 102 14.49 9.75 -0.71
N ILE A 103 15.80 9.80 -0.99
CA ILE A 103 16.83 9.16 -0.15
C ILE A 103 16.83 9.75 1.27
N GLU A 104 16.79 11.07 1.37
CA GLU A 104 16.71 11.76 2.66
C GLU A 104 15.39 11.44 3.38
N LEU A 105 14.28 11.47 2.63
CA LEU A 105 12.94 11.17 3.13
C LEU A 105 12.84 9.80 3.81
N VAL A 106 13.44 8.78 3.22
CA VAL A 106 13.40 7.41 3.77
C VAL A 106 14.58 7.09 4.69
N GLY A 107 15.39 8.12 5.06
CA GLY A 107 16.52 7.97 5.99
C GLY A 107 17.61 7.03 5.48
N LEU A 108 17.93 7.13 4.18
CA LEU A 108 19.01 6.34 3.54
C LEU A 108 20.19 7.21 3.11
N LYS A 109 20.34 8.41 3.69
CA LYS A 109 21.48 9.27 3.45
C LYS A 109 22.80 8.55 3.87
N GLY A 110 23.79 8.58 2.99
CA GLY A 110 25.05 7.85 3.14
C GLY A 110 25.04 6.43 2.52
N PHE A 111 23.90 5.97 2.01
CA PHE A 111 23.76 4.67 1.33
C PHE A 111 23.45 4.80 -0.16
N GLU A 112 23.60 5.98 -0.76
CA GLU A 112 23.22 6.30 -2.14
C GLU A 112 23.81 5.31 -3.14
N LYS A 113 25.09 4.98 -2.95
CA LYS A 113 25.87 4.11 -3.82
C LYS A 113 25.86 2.63 -3.42
N SER A 114 25.19 2.30 -2.31
CA SER A 114 25.09 0.91 -1.83
C SER A 114 24.18 0.08 -2.71
N TYR A 115 24.55 -1.19 -2.92
CA TYR A 115 23.73 -2.17 -3.61
C TYR A 115 22.78 -2.89 -2.64
N PRO A 116 21.67 -3.46 -3.11
CA PRO A 116 20.72 -4.18 -2.26
C PRO A 116 21.34 -5.26 -1.36
N ARG A 117 22.40 -5.94 -1.81
CA ARG A 117 23.11 -6.96 -1.02
C ARG A 117 23.75 -6.40 0.26
N GLU A 118 24.02 -5.09 0.30
CA GLU A 118 24.66 -4.38 1.40
C GLU A 118 23.64 -3.78 2.37
N LEU A 119 22.34 -3.90 2.05
CA LEU A 119 21.25 -3.32 2.81
C LEU A 119 20.52 -4.35 3.66
N SER A 120 20.03 -3.93 4.83
CA SER A 120 19.11 -4.70 5.64
C SER A 120 17.76 -4.88 4.93
N GLY A 121 16.92 -5.80 5.42
CA GLY A 121 15.57 -6.00 4.89
C GLY A 121 14.71 -4.75 4.93
N GLY A 122 14.76 -4.01 6.04
CA GLY A 122 14.02 -2.76 6.19
C GLY A 122 14.56 -1.64 5.29
N MET A 123 15.88 -1.57 5.07
CA MET A 123 16.45 -0.60 4.12
C MET A 123 15.99 -0.89 2.68
N LYS A 124 15.97 -2.16 2.26
CA LYS A 124 15.44 -2.55 0.94
C LYS A 124 14.00 -2.11 0.75
N GLN A 125 13.17 -2.32 1.76
CA GLN A 125 11.76 -1.92 1.71
C GLN A 125 11.60 -0.39 1.63
N ARG A 126 12.44 0.37 2.35
CA ARG A 126 12.47 1.84 2.24
C ARG A 126 12.88 2.31 0.84
N VAL A 127 13.84 1.64 0.20
CA VAL A 127 14.19 1.91 -1.21
C VAL A 127 13.01 1.66 -2.14
N GLU A 128 12.26 0.58 -1.92
CA GLU A 128 11.11 0.21 -2.74
C GLU A 128 9.98 1.24 -2.62
N VAL A 129 9.66 1.67 -1.40
CA VAL A 129 8.68 2.73 -1.17
C VAL A 129 9.13 4.06 -1.78
N ALA A 130 10.41 4.44 -1.59
CA ALA A 130 10.97 5.66 -2.19
C ALA A 130 10.89 5.63 -3.71
N ARG A 131 11.24 4.50 -4.35
CA ARG A 131 11.11 4.32 -5.79
C ARG A 131 9.69 4.48 -6.28
N ALA A 132 8.73 3.90 -5.56
CA ALA A 132 7.31 3.99 -5.90
C ALA A 132 6.77 5.42 -5.83
N LEU A 133 7.18 6.17 -4.81
CA LEU A 133 6.75 7.54 -4.61
C LEU A 133 7.48 8.54 -5.51
N ALA A 134 8.75 8.28 -5.86
CA ALA A 134 9.56 9.19 -6.66
C ALA A 134 8.97 9.47 -8.04
N VAL A 135 8.27 8.53 -8.64
CA VAL A 135 7.61 8.69 -9.94
C VAL A 135 6.32 9.52 -9.88
N ASN A 136 5.89 9.93 -8.69
CA ASN A 136 4.69 10.74 -8.46
C ASN A 136 3.42 10.11 -9.06
N PRO A 137 3.03 8.89 -8.66
CA PRO A 137 1.86 8.21 -9.21
C PRO A 137 0.55 8.88 -8.81
N ASP A 138 -0.50 8.69 -9.61
CA ASP A 138 -1.87 9.10 -9.25
C ASP A 138 -2.48 8.14 -8.23
N VAL A 139 -2.22 6.84 -8.42
CA VAL A 139 -2.68 5.76 -7.52
C VAL A 139 -1.51 4.89 -7.08
N LEU A 140 -1.42 4.66 -5.78
CA LEU A 140 -0.43 3.80 -5.15
C LEU A 140 -1.09 2.54 -4.58
N PHE A 141 -0.67 1.39 -5.07
CA PHE A 141 -1.09 0.08 -4.59
C PHE A 141 0.01 -0.51 -3.71
N LEU A 142 -0.31 -0.80 -2.45
CA LEU A 142 0.63 -1.32 -1.46
C LEU A 142 0.13 -2.66 -0.92
N ASP A 143 0.84 -3.74 -1.22
CA ASP A 143 0.50 -5.09 -0.75
C ASP A 143 1.43 -5.50 0.41
N GLU A 144 0.93 -5.39 1.64
CA GLU A 144 1.65 -5.67 2.89
C GLU A 144 3.05 -5.02 2.97
N PRO A 145 3.19 -3.70 2.65
CA PRO A 145 4.50 -3.08 2.44
C PRO A 145 5.38 -3.03 3.69
N PHE A 146 4.83 -3.29 4.87
CA PHE A 146 5.57 -3.23 6.14
C PHE A 146 5.67 -4.58 6.85
N GLY A 147 5.23 -5.67 6.22
CA GLY A 147 5.18 -7.01 6.83
C GLY A 147 6.54 -7.56 7.26
N ALA A 148 7.61 -7.21 6.55
CA ALA A 148 8.97 -7.69 6.82
C ALA A 148 9.80 -6.76 7.74
N LEU A 149 9.20 -5.66 8.27
CA LEU A 149 9.89 -4.70 9.12
C LEU A 149 9.77 -5.06 10.61
N ASP A 150 10.82 -4.75 11.37
CA ASP A 150 10.73 -4.71 12.83
C ASP A 150 9.76 -3.61 13.30
N SER A 151 9.31 -3.69 14.55
CA SER A 151 8.26 -2.80 15.08
C SER A 151 8.64 -1.33 15.06
N ILE A 152 9.90 -0.98 15.34
CA ILE A 152 10.35 0.42 15.38
C ILE A 152 10.41 1.00 13.96
N THR A 153 11.05 0.27 13.05
CA THR A 153 11.13 0.66 11.63
C THR A 153 9.75 0.77 11.01
N ARG A 154 8.83 -0.14 11.35
CA ARG A 154 7.44 -0.12 10.89
C ARG A 154 6.71 1.16 11.30
N LEU A 155 6.84 1.55 12.57
CA LEU A 155 6.25 2.80 13.07
C LEU A 155 6.79 4.04 12.33
N GLN A 156 8.10 4.08 12.09
CA GLN A 156 8.73 5.16 11.34
C GLN A 156 8.21 5.23 9.90
N MET A 157 8.12 4.07 9.23
CA MET A 157 7.64 4.00 7.85
C MET A 157 6.15 4.36 7.72
N ARG A 158 5.31 3.98 8.69
CA ARG A 158 3.91 4.41 8.74
C ARG A 158 3.80 5.94 8.85
N SER A 159 4.56 6.53 9.75
CA SER A 159 4.58 7.99 9.93
C SER A 159 5.04 8.71 8.67
N GLU A 160 6.06 8.16 7.99
CA GLU A 160 6.61 8.72 6.76
C GLU A 160 5.63 8.61 5.59
N LEU A 161 5.00 7.44 5.42
CA LEU A 161 3.97 7.25 4.41
C LEU A 161 2.80 8.22 4.60
N LEU A 162 2.33 8.39 5.84
CA LEU A 162 1.30 9.38 6.17
C LEU A 162 1.73 10.81 5.86
N ARG A 163 2.97 11.18 6.18
CA ARG A 163 3.50 12.51 5.90
C ARG A 163 3.47 12.82 4.39
N ILE A 164 3.94 11.86 3.59
CA ILE A 164 3.98 11.99 2.12
C ILE A 164 2.55 12.05 1.58
N TRP A 165 1.71 11.09 1.97
CA TRP A 165 0.32 11.05 1.52
C TRP A 165 -0.43 12.35 1.83
N ARG A 166 -0.25 12.91 3.02
CA ARG A 166 -0.88 14.19 3.41
C ARG A 166 -0.37 15.38 2.60
N ALA A 167 0.90 15.37 2.22
CA ALA A 167 1.50 16.41 1.41
C ALA A 167 1.06 16.35 -0.06
N GLU A 168 0.96 15.16 -0.62
CA GLU A 168 0.74 14.93 -2.06
C GLU A 168 -0.71 14.54 -2.40
N LYS A 169 -1.53 14.18 -1.40
CA LYS A 169 -2.95 13.79 -1.59
C LYS A 169 -3.15 12.69 -2.64
N LYS A 170 -2.28 11.69 -2.66
CA LYS A 170 -2.37 10.57 -3.59
C LYS A 170 -3.45 9.58 -3.18
N THR A 171 -4.09 8.95 -4.16
CA THR A 171 -5.01 7.83 -3.89
C THR A 171 -4.19 6.60 -3.52
N VAL A 172 -4.49 5.99 -2.38
CA VAL A 172 -3.78 4.82 -1.86
C VAL A 172 -4.73 3.66 -1.62
N LEU A 173 -4.45 2.52 -2.23
CA LEU A 173 -5.03 1.23 -1.85
C LEU A 173 -3.97 0.41 -1.12
N PHE A 174 -4.21 0.18 0.15
CA PHE A 174 -3.27 -0.44 1.07
C PHE A 174 -3.82 -1.78 1.58
N VAL A 175 -3.15 -2.86 1.32
CA VAL A 175 -3.51 -4.18 1.84
C VAL A 175 -2.63 -4.49 3.05
N THR A 176 -3.25 -4.89 4.15
CA THR A 176 -2.56 -5.36 5.34
C THR A 176 -3.38 -6.41 6.08
N HIS A 177 -2.72 -7.21 6.90
CA HIS A 177 -3.36 -8.07 7.90
C HIS A 177 -3.31 -7.44 9.31
N ASP A 178 -2.59 -6.32 9.48
CA ASP A 178 -2.47 -5.58 10.73
C ASP A 178 -3.61 -4.56 10.85
N ILE A 179 -4.55 -4.82 11.77
CA ILE A 179 -5.73 -3.97 11.99
C ILE A 179 -5.33 -2.61 12.56
N GLU A 180 -4.36 -2.57 13.47
CA GLU A 180 -3.90 -1.29 14.02
C GLU A 180 -3.29 -0.40 12.94
N GLU A 181 -2.53 -1.01 12.01
CA GLU A 181 -2.00 -0.31 10.86
C GLU A 181 -3.12 0.29 10.00
N SER A 182 -4.16 -0.50 9.72
CA SER A 182 -5.30 -0.03 8.92
C SER A 182 -6.02 1.14 9.58
N VAL A 183 -6.27 1.07 10.90
CA VAL A 183 -6.92 2.17 11.64
C VAL A 183 -6.00 3.39 11.78
N GLN A 184 -4.67 3.21 11.84
CA GLN A 184 -3.73 4.33 11.90
C GLN A 184 -3.64 5.11 10.59
N LEU A 185 -3.68 4.42 9.46
CA LEU A 185 -3.35 5.01 8.15
C LEU A 185 -4.58 5.46 7.38
N ALA A 186 -5.66 4.66 7.37
CA ALA A 186 -6.73 4.80 6.39
C ALA A 186 -7.77 5.86 6.76
N ASP A 187 -8.34 6.52 5.75
CA ASP A 187 -9.61 7.23 5.87
C ASP A 187 -10.77 6.23 5.95
N ARG A 188 -10.61 5.08 5.28
CA ARG A 188 -11.62 4.03 5.22
C ARG A 188 -10.99 2.65 5.19
N VAL A 189 -11.57 1.72 5.96
CA VAL A 189 -11.14 0.33 6.04
C VAL A 189 -12.20 -0.58 5.44
N VAL A 190 -11.81 -1.34 4.44
CA VAL A 190 -12.63 -2.36 3.77
C VAL A 190 -12.30 -3.72 4.38
N VAL A 191 -13.27 -4.31 5.07
CA VAL A 191 -13.13 -5.62 5.71
C VAL A 191 -13.62 -6.70 4.76
N MET A 192 -12.74 -7.65 4.42
CA MET A 192 -13.06 -8.79 3.56
C MET A 192 -13.36 -10.05 4.38
N SER A 193 -14.33 -10.84 3.89
CA SER A 193 -14.62 -12.18 4.44
C SER A 193 -13.53 -13.18 4.07
N ALA A 194 -13.51 -14.33 4.76
CA ALA A 194 -12.77 -15.50 4.29
C ALA A 194 -13.24 -15.92 2.88
N ARG A 195 -12.44 -16.78 2.23
CA ARG A 195 -12.67 -17.25 0.85
C ARG A 195 -14.04 -17.95 0.68
N PRO A 196 -14.80 -17.61 -0.38
CA PRO A 196 -14.56 -16.58 -1.39
C PRO A 196 -14.67 -15.20 -0.78
N GLY A 197 -13.63 -14.34 -1.06
CA GLY A 197 -13.56 -12.99 -0.52
C GLY A 197 -14.69 -12.10 -1.05
N LYS A 198 -15.41 -11.50 -0.11
CA LYS A 198 -16.46 -10.49 -0.34
C LYS A 198 -16.17 -9.31 0.56
N ILE A 199 -16.62 -8.13 0.20
CA ILE A 199 -16.66 -7.02 1.15
C ILE A 199 -17.74 -7.33 2.19
N ARG A 200 -17.30 -7.49 3.45
CA ARG A 200 -18.17 -7.74 4.58
C ARG A 200 -18.66 -6.43 5.18
N ARG A 201 -17.77 -5.48 5.30
CA ARG A 201 -18.06 -4.15 5.83
C ARG A 201 -17.08 -3.11 5.31
N VAL A 202 -17.53 -1.88 5.20
CA VAL A 202 -16.70 -0.70 4.98
C VAL A 202 -16.85 0.18 6.22
N VAL A 203 -15.73 0.55 6.82
CA VAL A 203 -15.67 1.34 8.06
C VAL A 203 -14.97 2.66 7.76
N GLU A 204 -15.64 3.78 7.95
CA GLU A 204 -15.04 5.10 7.90
C GLU A 204 -14.28 5.38 9.19
N ILE A 205 -13.06 5.92 9.07
CA ILE A 205 -12.21 6.24 10.22
C ILE A 205 -12.28 7.75 10.47
N ASP A 206 -13.22 8.12 11.28
CA ASP A 206 -13.58 9.52 11.63
C ASP A 206 -12.65 10.15 12.70
N VAL A 207 -11.45 9.62 12.87
CA VAL A 207 -10.42 10.13 13.79
C VAL A 207 -9.37 10.89 12.99
N ALA A 208 -9.19 12.17 13.31
CA ALA A 208 -8.22 13.04 12.62
C ALA A 208 -6.76 12.60 12.83
N HIS A 209 -5.92 12.83 11.83
CA HIS A 209 -4.47 12.66 11.95
C HIS A 209 -3.79 13.88 12.60
N PRO A 210 -2.71 13.70 13.41
CA PRO A 210 -2.20 12.41 13.92
C PRO A 210 -3.18 11.76 14.90
N ARG A 211 -3.38 10.46 14.78
CA ARG A 211 -4.34 9.73 15.59
C ARG A 211 -3.79 9.44 16.99
N ASP A 212 -4.57 9.76 18.00
CA ASP A 212 -4.31 9.32 19.36
C ASP A 212 -4.80 7.87 19.52
N LEU A 213 -3.82 6.95 19.61
CA LEU A 213 -4.06 5.51 19.71
C LEU A 213 -4.73 5.09 21.02
N SER A 214 -4.71 5.99 22.03
CA SER A 214 -5.35 5.77 23.33
C SER A 214 -6.77 6.34 23.38
N SER A 215 -7.20 7.08 22.36
CA SER A 215 -8.53 7.67 22.33
C SER A 215 -9.60 6.59 22.26
N ARG A 216 -10.71 6.81 23.00
CA ARG A 216 -11.84 5.89 23.03
C ARG A 216 -12.36 5.56 21.63
N ARG A 217 -12.45 6.58 20.75
CA ARG A 217 -12.97 6.39 19.40
C ARG A 217 -12.05 5.52 18.55
N TYR A 218 -10.73 5.68 18.67
CA TYR A 218 -9.76 4.82 18.00
C TYR A 218 -9.92 3.35 18.42
N ILE A 219 -10.04 3.10 19.73
CA ILE A 219 -10.22 1.77 20.30
C ILE A 219 -11.52 1.13 19.79
N GLU A 220 -12.64 1.89 19.81
CA GLU A 220 -13.95 1.42 19.31
C GLU A 220 -13.87 0.99 17.82
N LEU A 221 -13.21 1.76 16.96
CA LEU A 221 -13.04 1.43 15.55
C LEU A 221 -12.16 0.20 15.33
N ARG A 222 -11.07 0.12 16.06
CA ARG A 222 -10.18 -1.03 16.05
C ARG A 222 -10.94 -2.31 16.44
N ASP A 223 -11.64 -2.28 17.56
CA ASP A 223 -12.36 -3.44 18.10
C ASP A 223 -13.54 -3.84 17.20
N LEU A 224 -14.20 -2.87 16.55
CA LEU A 224 -15.20 -3.12 15.52
C LEU A 224 -14.61 -3.93 14.37
N ILE A 225 -13.43 -3.52 13.84
CA ILE A 225 -12.77 -4.21 12.72
C ILE A 225 -12.30 -5.61 13.14
N PHE A 226 -11.77 -5.77 14.37
CA PHE A 226 -11.43 -7.09 14.93
C PHE A 226 -12.64 -8.02 14.96
N GLY A 227 -13.79 -7.53 15.43
CA GLY A 227 -15.05 -8.28 15.47
C GLY A 227 -15.51 -8.71 14.07
N GLU A 228 -15.38 -7.84 13.08
CA GLU A 228 -15.78 -8.12 11.71
C GLU A 228 -14.88 -9.17 11.02
N ILE A 229 -13.60 -9.25 11.36
CA ILE A 229 -12.69 -10.29 10.84
C ILE A 229 -12.94 -11.64 11.50
N GLY A 230 -13.68 -11.69 12.62
CA GLY A 230 -13.92 -12.89 13.40
C GLY A 230 -12.81 -13.18 14.43
N LEU A 231 -12.02 -12.17 14.74
CA LEU A 231 -11.00 -12.18 15.80
C LEU A 231 -11.54 -11.41 17.02
N ALA A 232 -12.78 -11.67 17.42
CA ALA A 232 -13.29 -11.11 18.65
C ALA A 232 -12.34 -11.47 19.81
N HIS A 233 -11.88 -10.47 20.55
CA HIS A 233 -11.04 -10.66 21.71
C HIS A 233 -11.71 -11.69 22.67
N GLN A 234 -11.23 -12.92 22.64
CA GLN A 234 -11.35 -13.82 23.77
C GLN A 234 -10.15 -13.50 24.68
N VAL A 235 -10.32 -12.54 25.56
CA VAL A 235 -9.47 -12.34 26.74
C VAL A 235 -10.33 -12.55 27.94
#